data_e25a5237f7339a03066e1b0d7fe02e95
#
_entry.id   e25a5237f7339a03066e1b0d7fe02e95
#
_cell.length_a   1.000
_cell.length_b   1.000
_cell.length_c   1.000
_cell.angle_alpha   90.00
_cell.angle_beta   90.00
_cell.angle_gamma   90.00
#
_symmetry.space_group_name_H-M   'P 1'
#
loop_
_entity.id
_entity.type
_entity.pdbx_description
1 polymer ?
#
loop_
_entity_poly.entity_id
_entity_poly.type
_entity_poly.pdbx_seq_one_letter_code
_entity_poly.pdbx_strand_id
1 'polypeptide(L)'
;LSAAPTKVFILVGQSNMEGHARVETIDYIGEDPATAPLLKRMQGADGKPAVAEGAWISYHTGIGDRNGEGFGKLTTGYGSRQDPAKDGGKIGPEYTFGLAMDRTFTEPVLLIKAAWGGKSLNYDFRSPSAGPYPRTPSDLEKNRNPQENAGHYYRLMVAHVKKVLADPARVCPAYDPKEGCEIAGFIWLQGFNDMVDGNFYPKQPKGAPTNRYAKYSECMAAFIRDVRREFGAPKMPFVIGVMGVGGKDPGDDNLAFREAMAAPADLPEFKGNVTAVRTAPFWDEQLGAIQAKKEKVRQMAFELRNKGKRSANADGKMTEEQQREFLKDYEAKLITPAEAAQLKRGASNAGYHYLGCAKTFALMGEAFAEANLQMRAAAK
;
A
#
# COMPACT_ATOMS: atom_id res chain seq x y z
N LEU A 1 4.74 31.35 -16.82
CA LEU A 1 4.75 29.90 -16.63
C LEU A 1 5.90 29.34 -17.47
N SER A 2 6.85 28.68 -16.84
CA SER A 2 7.95 28.00 -17.55
C SER A 2 7.34 26.90 -18.42
N ALA A 3 7.62 26.93 -19.71
CA ALA A 3 7.29 25.86 -20.64
C ALA A 3 8.10 24.63 -20.23
N ALA A 4 7.45 23.65 -19.60
CA ALA A 4 8.10 22.42 -19.13
C ALA A 4 7.09 21.27 -19.04
N PRO A 5 7.53 20.02 -19.24
CA PRO A 5 6.64 18.87 -19.38
C PRO A 5 5.88 18.58 -18.10
N THR A 6 4.63 18.10 -18.26
CA THR A 6 3.81 17.56 -17.15
C THR A 6 4.58 16.46 -16.43
N LYS A 7 4.65 16.56 -15.10
CA LYS A 7 5.36 15.58 -14.27
C LYS A 7 4.45 14.39 -13.99
N VAL A 8 4.81 13.23 -14.50
CA VAL A 8 4.03 11.99 -14.34
C VAL A 8 4.66 11.09 -13.28
N PHE A 9 3.86 10.66 -12.33
CA PHE A 9 4.24 9.69 -11.31
C PHE A 9 3.33 8.47 -11.37
N ILE A 10 3.92 7.29 -11.39
CA ILE A 10 3.20 6.01 -11.50
C ILE A 10 3.21 5.34 -10.13
N LEU A 11 2.03 5.06 -9.58
CA LEU A 11 1.87 4.45 -8.25
C LEU A 11 1.19 3.09 -8.41
N VAL A 12 1.87 2.02 -8.02
CA VAL A 12 1.42 0.65 -8.26
C VAL A 12 1.58 -0.22 -7.02
N GLY A 13 0.65 -1.13 -6.81
CA GLY A 13 0.73 -2.10 -5.74
C GLY A 13 -0.56 -2.88 -5.50
N GLN A 14 -0.70 -3.39 -4.27
CA GLN A 14 -1.88 -4.11 -3.83
C GLN A 14 -2.74 -3.26 -2.88
N SER A 15 -3.50 -3.89 -2.00
CA SER A 15 -4.48 -3.23 -1.12
C SER A 15 -3.93 -2.04 -0.31
N ASN A 16 -2.67 -2.05 0.11
CA ASN A 16 -2.07 -0.91 0.81
C ASN A 16 -1.75 0.26 -0.15
N MET A 17 -1.47 -0.01 -1.43
CA MET A 17 -1.42 1.06 -2.43
C MET A 17 -2.83 1.51 -2.82
N GLU A 18 -3.84 0.62 -2.87
CA GLU A 18 -5.23 1.09 -2.98
C GLU A 18 -5.52 2.11 -1.88
N GLY A 19 -5.15 1.80 -0.63
CA GLY A 19 -5.35 2.65 0.53
C GLY A 19 -6.69 2.41 1.23
N HIS A 20 -6.63 2.00 2.48
CA HIS A 20 -7.81 1.59 3.24
C HIS A 20 -8.15 2.50 4.42
N ALA A 21 -7.55 3.69 4.49
CA ALA A 21 -7.87 4.65 5.54
C ALA A 21 -9.11 5.46 5.18
N ARG A 22 -10.16 5.34 5.99
CA ARG A 22 -11.36 6.17 5.84
C ARG A 22 -11.05 7.62 6.14
N VAL A 23 -11.66 8.53 5.39
CA VAL A 23 -11.46 9.98 5.54
C VAL A 23 -11.82 10.49 6.94
N GLU A 24 -12.72 9.81 7.64
CA GLU A 24 -13.10 10.12 9.03
C GLU A 24 -11.94 9.97 10.03
N THR A 25 -10.86 9.26 9.66
CA THR A 25 -9.68 9.14 10.51
C THR A 25 -8.62 10.22 10.27
N ILE A 26 -8.85 11.15 9.35
CA ILE A 26 -7.88 12.21 9.01
C ILE A 26 -7.61 13.13 10.20
N ASP A 27 -8.63 13.53 10.95
CA ASP A 27 -8.48 14.45 12.08
C ASP A 27 -7.61 13.89 13.20
N TYR A 28 -7.53 12.55 13.31
CA TYR A 28 -6.62 11.88 14.25
C TYR A 28 -5.14 12.25 14.05
N ILE A 29 -4.75 12.64 12.84
CA ILE A 29 -3.39 13.14 12.51
C ILE A 29 -3.03 14.36 13.37
N GLY A 30 -3.99 15.19 13.70
CA GLY A 30 -3.80 16.40 14.48
C GLY A 30 -3.65 16.18 15.99
N GLU A 31 -3.97 15.00 16.49
CA GLU A 31 -3.85 14.66 17.92
C GLU A 31 -2.37 14.48 18.35
N ASP A 32 -1.49 14.19 17.42
CA ASP A 32 -0.06 14.08 17.65
C ASP A 32 0.63 15.38 17.21
N PRO A 33 1.30 16.12 18.13
CA PRO A 33 2.02 17.35 17.78
C PRO A 33 3.04 17.18 16.66
N ALA A 34 3.63 15.98 16.52
CA ALA A 34 4.61 15.70 15.47
C ALA A 34 3.96 15.63 14.07
N THR A 35 2.68 15.24 13.98
CA THR A 35 1.95 15.11 12.71
C THR A 35 0.90 16.21 12.50
N ALA A 36 0.62 17.04 13.48
CA ALA A 36 -0.30 18.16 13.33
C ALA A 36 0.05 19.10 12.15
N PRO A 37 1.33 19.42 11.85
CA PRO A 37 1.70 20.18 10.65
C PRO A 37 1.34 19.46 9.35
N LEU A 38 1.37 18.14 9.32
CA LEU A 38 0.94 17.35 8.17
C LEU A 38 -0.57 17.51 7.93
N LEU A 39 -1.38 17.44 9.00
CA LEU A 39 -2.82 17.68 8.88
C LEU A 39 -3.11 19.04 8.26
N LYS A 40 -2.42 20.08 8.68
CA LYS A 40 -2.58 21.44 8.10
C LYS A 40 -2.30 21.47 6.60
N ARG A 41 -1.31 20.70 6.13
CA ARG A 41 -1.01 20.58 4.68
C ARG A 41 -2.05 19.77 3.90
N MET A 42 -2.83 18.95 4.59
CA MET A 42 -3.89 18.13 4.01
C MET A 42 -5.26 18.81 4.01
N GLN A 43 -5.37 19.99 4.63
CA GLN A 43 -6.61 20.75 4.74
C GLN A 43 -6.57 22.01 3.85
N GLY A 44 -7.71 22.30 3.24
CA GLY A 44 -7.96 23.58 2.59
C GLY A 44 -8.29 24.69 3.58
N ALA A 45 -8.47 25.90 3.08
CA ALA A 45 -8.82 27.07 3.91
C ALA A 45 -10.15 26.91 4.68
N ASP A 46 -11.03 26.04 4.21
CA ASP A 46 -12.32 25.72 4.82
C ASP A 46 -12.23 24.58 5.88
N GLY A 47 -11.02 24.09 6.16
CA GLY A 47 -10.77 22.98 7.08
C GLY A 47 -11.13 21.60 6.55
N LYS A 48 -11.62 21.51 5.32
CA LYS A 48 -11.89 20.22 4.65
C LYS A 48 -10.64 19.66 3.98
N PRO A 49 -10.64 18.37 3.59
CA PRO A 49 -9.52 17.82 2.82
C PRO A 49 -9.22 18.67 1.58
N ALA A 50 -7.93 18.99 1.40
CA ALA A 50 -7.47 19.81 0.29
C ALA A 50 -7.75 19.15 -1.06
N VAL A 51 -8.11 19.95 -2.04
CA VAL A 51 -8.09 19.59 -3.45
C VAL A 51 -6.83 20.20 -4.05
N ALA A 52 -5.99 19.40 -4.69
CA ALA A 52 -4.76 19.88 -5.30
C ALA A 52 -5.07 20.91 -6.41
N GLU A 53 -4.29 21.97 -6.51
CA GLU A 53 -4.49 23.00 -7.53
C GLU A 53 -3.94 22.57 -8.89
N GLY A 54 -2.75 21.99 -8.91
CA GLY A 54 -2.01 21.58 -10.12
C GLY A 54 -1.80 20.07 -10.26
N ALA A 55 -2.51 19.23 -9.50
CA ALA A 55 -2.36 17.78 -9.58
C ALA A 55 -3.67 17.05 -9.91
N TRP A 56 -3.55 16.05 -10.78
CA TRP A 56 -4.63 15.17 -11.22
C TRP A 56 -4.23 13.71 -11.04
N ILE A 57 -5.23 12.85 -10.99
CA ILE A 57 -5.03 11.40 -10.83
C ILE A 57 -5.93 10.60 -11.76
N SER A 58 -5.36 9.57 -12.38
CA SER A 58 -6.09 8.45 -12.97
C SER A 58 -5.84 7.21 -12.14
N TYR A 59 -6.88 6.52 -11.73
CA TYR A 59 -6.81 5.34 -10.87
C TYR A 59 -7.54 4.16 -11.49
N HIS A 60 -6.79 3.10 -11.82
CA HIS A 60 -7.32 1.82 -12.29
C HIS A 60 -7.33 0.81 -11.15
N THR A 61 -8.50 0.26 -10.86
CA THR A 61 -8.73 -0.71 -9.79
C THR A 61 -9.98 -1.55 -10.08
N GLY A 62 -10.33 -2.44 -9.15
CA GLY A 62 -11.53 -3.26 -9.23
C GLY A 62 -11.26 -4.73 -9.54
N ILE A 63 -12.31 -5.54 -9.62
CA ILE A 63 -12.21 -7.00 -9.84
C ILE A 63 -13.21 -7.41 -10.93
N GLY A 64 -12.75 -8.25 -11.87
CA GLY A 64 -13.61 -8.78 -12.94
C GLY A 64 -14.28 -7.67 -13.75
N ASP A 65 -15.59 -7.75 -13.91
CA ASP A 65 -16.38 -6.77 -14.68
C ASP A 65 -16.42 -5.36 -14.05
N ARG A 66 -16.01 -5.23 -12.79
CA ARG A 66 -15.88 -3.93 -12.10
C ARG A 66 -14.47 -3.35 -12.19
N ASN A 67 -13.57 -4.00 -12.91
CA ASN A 67 -12.23 -3.49 -13.15
C ASN A 67 -12.30 -2.30 -14.11
N GLY A 68 -11.80 -1.15 -13.71
CA GLY A 68 -11.92 0.07 -14.50
C GLY A 68 -11.18 1.26 -13.93
N GLU A 69 -11.39 2.40 -14.53
CA GLU A 69 -10.71 3.66 -14.27
C GLU A 69 -11.66 4.70 -13.68
N GLY A 70 -11.17 5.44 -12.68
CA GLY A 70 -11.72 6.72 -12.26
C GLY A 70 -10.62 7.78 -12.30
N PHE A 71 -10.96 9.02 -12.63
CA PHE A 71 -9.98 10.10 -12.72
C PHE A 71 -10.57 11.46 -12.37
N GLY A 72 -9.70 12.41 -12.06
CA GLY A 72 -10.08 13.79 -11.77
C GLY A 72 -8.97 14.57 -11.07
N LYS A 73 -9.32 15.71 -10.50
CA LYS A 73 -8.45 16.44 -9.58
C LYS A 73 -8.05 15.56 -8.41
N LEU A 74 -6.79 15.66 -7.99
CA LEU A 74 -6.35 14.94 -6.80
C LEU A 74 -6.98 15.53 -5.54
N THR A 75 -7.67 14.67 -4.81
CA THR A 75 -8.25 14.93 -3.49
C THR A 75 -8.42 13.59 -2.76
N THR A 76 -9.13 13.56 -1.65
CA THR A 76 -9.53 12.31 -0.99
C THR A 76 -10.48 11.48 -1.87
N GLY A 77 -10.68 10.20 -1.52
CA GLY A 77 -11.59 9.30 -2.24
C GLY A 77 -10.94 8.42 -3.30
N TYR A 78 -9.65 8.61 -3.59
CA TYR A 78 -8.86 7.73 -4.47
C TYR A 78 -8.17 6.59 -3.72
N GLY A 79 -8.59 6.29 -2.51
CA GLY A 79 -8.30 5.04 -1.83
C GLY A 79 -9.09 3.86 -2.42
N SER A 80 -9.10 2.74 -1.69
CA SER A 80 -9.86 1.55 -2.10
C SER A 80 -11.33 1.88 -2.33
N ARG A 81 -11.84 1.48 -3.48
CA ARG A 81 -13.22 1.74 -3.92
C ARG A 81 -13.82 0.51 -4.61
N GLN A 82 -15.12 0.32 -4.44
CA GLN A 82 -15.84 -0.78 -5.09
C GLN A 82 -16.20 -0.46 -6.54
N ASP A 83 -16.58 0.78 -6.79
CA ASP A 83 -16.84 1.31 -8.13
C ASP A 83 -15.67 2.21 -8.53
N PRO A 84 -14.89 1.85 -9.55
CA PRO A 84 -13.72 2.63 -9.96
C PRO A 84 -14.01 4.09 -10.29
N ALA A 85 -15.23 4.41 -10.73
CA ALA A 85 -15.62 5.75 -11.13
C ALA A 85 -16.14 6.64 -9.99
N LYS A 86 -16.35 6.07 -8.77
CA LYS A 86 -16.92 6.79 -7.64
C LYS A 86 -15.93 7.01 -6.53
N ASP A 87 -16.15 8.09 -5.77
CA ASP A 87 -15.43 8.34 -4.53
C ASP A 87 -15.53 7.14 -3.58
N GLY A 88 -14.38 6.63 -3.11
CA GLY A 88 -14.30 5.50 -2.19
C GLY A 88 -14.40 5.89 -0.72
N GLY A 89 -14.43 7.17 -0.37
CA GLY A 89 -14.42 7.67 1.01
C GLY A 89 -13.14 7.30 1.78
N LYS A 90 -12.05 7.02 1.05
CA LYS A 90 -10.77 6.56 1.61
C LYS A 90 -9.60 7.25 0.96
N ILE A 91 -8.47 7.23 1.65
CA ILE A 91 -7.16 7.61 1.12
C ILE A 91 -6.18 6.45 1.20
N GLY A 92 -5.21 6.48 0.31
CA GLY A 92 -3.96 5.74 0.38
C GLY A 92 -2.77 6.71 0.35
N PRO A 93 -1.56 6.23 0.06
CA PRO A 93 -0.38 7.09 -0.02
C PRO A 93 -0.44 8.12 -1.16
N GLU A 94 -1.28 7.91 -2.19
CA GLU A 94 -1.42 8.80 -3.33
C GLU A 94 -1.77 10.23 -2.93
N TYR A 95 -2.57 10.38 -1.89
CA TYR A 95 -3.13 11.68 -1.52
C TYR A 95 -2.04 12.66 -1.07
N THR A 96 -1.30 12.34 -0.03
CA THR A 96 -0.22 13.20 0.46
C THR A 96 1.00 13.21 -0.45
N PHE A 97 1.27 12.10 -1.16
CA PHE A 97 2.27 12.08 -2.22
C PHE A 97 1.99 13.14 -3.28
N GLY A 98 0.78 13.14 -3.81
CA GLY A 98 0.41 14.09 -4.86
C GLY A 98 0.31 15.52 -4.36
N LEU A 99 -0.18 15.77 -3.13
CA LEU A 99 -0.15 17.10 -2.52
C LEU A 99 1.28 17.62 -2.33
N ALA A 100 2.24 16.73 -1.98
CA ALA A 100 3.64 17.10 -1.86
C ALA A 100 4.25 17.49 -3.23
N MET A 101 3.92 16.73 -4.27
CA MET A 101 4.36 17.02 -5.63
C MET A 101 3.74 18.31 -6.18
N ASP A 102 2.46 18.54 -5.92
CA ASP A 102 1.74 19.78 -6.28
C ASP A 102 2.38 21.03 -5.68
N ARG A 103 2.85 20.93 -4.43
CA ARG A 103 3.58 22.03 -3.77
C ARG A 103 5.00 22.23 -4.29
N THR A 104 5.60 21.20 -4.86
CA THR A 104 7.01 21.21 -5.29
C THR A 104 7.18 21.69 -6.71
N PHE A 105 6.26 21.31 -7.59
CA PHE A 105 6.34 21.60 -9.02
C PHE A 105 5.40 22.75 -9.40
N THR A 106 5.87 23.62 -10.28
CA THR A 106 5.03 24.64 -10.94
C THR A 106 4.35 24.07 -12.19
N GLU A 107 4.88 22.96 -12.72
CA GLU A 107 4.31 22.22 -13.83
C GLU A 107 3.13 21.36 -13.36
N PRO A 108 2.18 21.03 -14.24
CA PRO A 108 1.11 20.10 -13.91
C PRO A 108 1.66 18.76 -13.44
N VAL A 109 1.02 18.18 -12.41
CA VAL A 109 1.35 16.87 -11.88
C VAL A 109 0.25 15.88 -12.25
N LEU A 110 0.63 14.75 -12.81
CA LEU A 110 -0.28 13.67 -13.19
C LEU A 110 0.12 12.38 -12.46
N LEU A 111 -0.74 11.91 -11.58
CA LEU A 111 -0.60 10.61 -10.94
C LEU A 111 -1.33 9.55 -11.78
N ILE A 112 -0.64 8.46 -12.10
CA ILE A 112 -1.22 7.27 -12.73
C ILE A 112 -1.14 6.14 -11.72
N LYS A 113 -2.27 5.82 -11.10
CA LYS A 113 -2.36 4.80 -10.07
C LYS A 113 -3.00 3.53 -10.61
N ALA A 114 -2.38 2.38 -10.30
CA ALA A 114 -2.90 1.06 -10.61
C ALA A 114 -2.68 0.14 -9.40
N ALA A 115 -3.73 -0.27 -8.73
CA ALA A 115 -3.63 -1.07 -7.52
C ALA A 115 -4.82 -2.01 -7.37
N TRP A 116 -4.54 -3.25 -6.96
CA TRP A 116 -5.55 -4.29 -6.78
C TRP A 116 -5.26 -5.11 -5.52
N GLY A 117 -6.26 -5.27 -4.68
CA GLY A 117 -6.15 -6.06 -3.47
C GLY A 117 -5.82 -7.52 -3.74
N GLY A 118 -5.02 -8.13 -2.84
CA GLY A 118 -4.71 -9.54 -2.90
C GLY A 118 -3.76 -9.97 -4.02
N LYS A 119 -2.98 -9.06 -4.62
CA LYS A 119 -2.10 -9.36 -5.76
C LYS A 119 -0.65 -9.48 -5.34
N SER A 120 0.01 -10.55 -5.82
CA SER A 120 1.41 -10.86 -5.56
C SER A 120 2.34 -10.33 -6.65
N LEU A 121 3.62 -10.15 -6.30
CA LEU A 121 4.67 -9.86 -7.28
C LEU A 121 5.11 -11.14 -8.00
N ASN A 122 5.22 -12.24 -7.26
CA ASN A 122 5.69 -13.52 -7.82
C ASN A 122 4.82 -14.06 -8.94
N TYR A 123 3.53 -13.75 -8.95
CA TYR A 123 2.54 -14.28 -9.90
C TYR A 123 1.75 -13.19 -10.62
N ASP A 124 0.99 -12.37 -9.87
CA ASP A 124 0.04 -11.42 -10.46
C ASP A 124 0.74 -10.28 -11.25
N PHE A 125 1.76 -9.68 -10.64
CA PHE A 125 2.59 -8.64 -11.25
C PHE A 125 3.88 -9.18 -11.87
N ARG A 126 3.97 -10.49 -12.11
CA ARG A 126 5.17 -11.10 -12.66
C ARG A 126 5.53 -10.46 -14.01
N SER A 127 6.68 -9.80 -14.06
CA SER A 127 7.14 -9.13 -15.26
C SER A 127 7.89 -10.09 -16.21
N PRO A 128 8.02 -9.75 -17.50
CA PRO A 128 8.64 -10.64 -18.49
C PRO A 128 10.05 -11.12 -18.11
N SER A 129 10.91 -10.24 -17.59
CA SER A 129 12.29 -10.59 -17.22
C SER A 129 12.39 -11.48 -15.99
N ALA A 130 11.32 -11.64 -15.21
CA ALA A 130 11.27 -12.62 -14.13
C ALA A 130 11.16 -14.08 -14.65
N GLY A 131 10.94 -14.24 -15.94
CA GLY A 131 10.80 -15.54 -16.60
C GLY A 131 9.46 -16.25 -16.30
N PRO A 132 9.28 -17.48 -16.79
CA PRO A 132 8.06 -18.24 -16.55
C PRO A 132 7.78 -18.45 -15.06
N TYR A 133 6.50 -18.46 -14.68
CA TYR A 133 6.12 -18.77 -13.31
C TYR A 133 6.43 -20.26 -13.02
N PRO A 134 7.27 -20.56 -12.02
CA PRO A 134 7.56 -21.93 -11.67
C PRO A 134 6.34 -22.58 -11.01
N ARG A 135 5.92 -23.75 -11.50
CA ARG A 135 4.85 -24.51 -10.86
C ARG A 135 5.28 -24.94 -9.46
N THR A 136 4.47 -24.64 -8.48
CA THR A 136 4.69 -25.07 -7.10
C THR A 136 4.34 -26.57 -6.95
N PRO A 137 4.82 -27.26 -5.89
CA PRO A 137 4.37 -28.62 -5.58
C PRO A 137 2.84 -28.75 -5.54
N SER A 138 2.14 -27.75 -4.99
CA SER A 138 0.67 -27.73 -4.97
C SER A 138 0.05 -27.61 -6.36
N ASP A 139 0.70 -26.90 -7.29
CA ASP A 139 0.23 -26.81 -8.67
C ASP A 139 0.40 -28.16 -9.41
N LEU A 140 1.50 -28.84 -9.16
CA LEU A 140 1.77 -30.17 -9.72
C LEU A 140 0.76 -31.19 -9.20
N GLU A 141 0.53 -31.24 -7.89
CA GLU A 141 -0.41 -32.14 -7.24
C GLU A 141 -1.85 -31.97 -7.78
N LYS A 142 -2.27 -30.71 -7.94
CA LYS A 142 -3.61 -30.34 -8.43
C LYS A 142 -3.70 -30.24 -9.95
N ASN A 143 -2.65 -30.61 -10.67
CA ASN A 143 -2.53 -30.47 -12.13
C ASN A 143 -2.93 -29.11 -12.68
N ARG A 144 -2.58 -28.03 -11.94
CA ARG A 144 -2.83 -26.65 -12.38
C ARG A 144 -1.71 -26.15 -13.26
N ASN A 145 -2.06 -25.40 -14.29
CA ASN A 145 -1.10 -24.65 -15.10
C ASN A 145 -1.38 -23.14 -14.97
N PRO A 146 -0.77 -22.46 -13.98
CA PRO A 146 -1.03 -21.05 -13.73
C PRO A 146 -0.38 -20.10 -14.76
N GLN A 147 0.43 -20.63 -15.69
CA GLN A 147 1.26 -19.81 -16.59
C GLN A 147 0.45 -18.83 -17.43
N GLU A 148 -0.74 -19.19 -17.88
CA GLU A 148 -1.59 -18.36 -18.73
C GLU A 148 -1.95 -17.01 -18.09
N ASN A 149 -2.22 -17.00 -16.78
CA ASN A 149 -2.62 -15.82 -16.03
C ASN A 149 -1.46 -15.15 -15.27
N ALA A 150 -0.28 -15.76 -15.27
CA ALA A 150 0.90 -15.15 -14.66
C ALA A 150 1.20 -13.79 -15.34
N GLY A 151 1.42 -12.75 -14.54
CA GLY A 151 1.68 -11.40 -15.05
C GLY A 151 0.46 -10.66 -15.59
N HIS A 152 -0.75 -11.16 -15.38
CA HIS A 152 -1.97 -10.50 -15.85
C HIS A 152 -2.08 -9.04 -15.34
N TYR A 153 -1.81 -8.81 -14.07
CA TYR A 153 -1.87 -7.46 -13.47
C TYR A 153 -0.68 -6.57 -13.86
N TYR A 154 0.48 -7.15 -14.17
CA TYR A 154 1.56 -6.41 -14.83
C TYR A 154 1.09 -5.85 -16.19
N ARG A 155 0.47 -6.70 -17.01
CA ARG A 155 -0.04 -6.27 -18.33
C ARG A 155 -1.16 -5.23 -18.23
N LEU A 156 -2.09 -5.38 -17.27
CA LEU A 156 -3.12 -4.38 -17.00
C LEU A 156 -2.53 -3.03 -16.58
N MET A 157 -1.56 -3.05 -15.69
CA MET A 157 -0.85 -1.84 -15.24
C MET A 157 -0.16 -1.15 -16.41
N VAL A 158 0.60 -1.87 -17.23
CA VAL A 158 1.28 -1.33 -18.42
C VAL A 158 0.28 -0.73 -19.39
N ALA A 159 -0.80 -1.45 -19.69
CA ALA A 159 -1.85 -0.99 -20.60
C ALA A 159 -2.51 0.30 -20.07
N HIS A 160 -2.78 0.38 -18.77
CA HIS A 160 -3.37 1.57 -18.15
C HIS A 160 -2.43 2.79 -18.26
N VAL A 161 -1.16 2.63 -17.90
CA VAL A 161 -0.17 3.71 -17.98
C VAL A 161 -0.06 4.20 -19.43
N LYS A 162 0.07 3.29 -20.40
CA LYS A 162 0.14 3.65 -21.83
C LYS A 162 -1.12 4.36 -22.33
N LYS A 163 -2.31 3.93 -21.88
CA LYS A 163 -3.59 4.59 -22.20
C LYS A 163 -3.60 6.04 -21.73
N VAL A 164 -3.17 6.31 -20.50
CA VAL A 164 -3.14 7.68 -19.95
C VAL A 164 -2.09 8.53 -20.65
N LEU A 165 -0.91 7.98 -20.90
CA LEU A 165 0.17 8.69 -21.61
C LEU A 165 -0.15 8.98 -23.08
N ALA A 166 -1.02 8.19 -23.71
CA ALA A 166 -1.47 8.44 -25.08
C ALA A 166 -2.43 9.63 -25.21
N ASP A 167 -3.16 9.96 -24.13
CA ASP A 167 -4.08 11.11 -24.06
C ASP A 167 -4.10 11.71 -22.65
N PRO A 168 -3.01 12.38 -22.23
CA PRO A 168 -2.92 12.94 -20.87
C PRO A 168 -3.95 14.04 -20.61
N ALA A 169 -4.36 14.80 -21.64
CA ALA A 169 -5.33 15.89 -21.52
C ALA A 169 -6.70 15.41 -21.01
N ARG A 170 -7.06 14.16 -21.29
CA ARG A 170 -8.29 13.54 -20.79
C ARG A 170 -8.36 13.53 -19.26
N VAL A 171 -7.22 13.36 -18.59
CA VAL A 171 -7.10 13.29 -17.12
C VAL A 171 -6.63 14.62 -16.52
N CYS A 172 -5.65 15.24 -17.18
CA CYS A 172 -4.99 16.48 -16.76
C CYS A 172 -5.30 17.60 -17.76
N PRO A 173 -6.36 18.40 -17.56
CA PRO A 173 -6.71 19.49 -18.48
C PRO A 173 -5.63 20.57 -18.64
N ALA A 174 -4.69 20.65 -17.67
CA ALA A 174 -3.56 21.57 -17.75
C ALA A 174 -2.36 21.05 -18.57
N TYR A 175 -2.46 19.83 -19.12
CA TYR A 175 -1.43 19.27 -19.99
C TYR A 175 -1.27 20.09 -21.26
N ASP A 176 -0.02 20.43 -21.58
CA ASP A 176 0.33 21.08 -22.85
C ASP A 176 0.99 20.06 -23.79
N PRO A 177 0.38 19.74 -24.94
CA PRO A 177 0.95 18.78 -25.89
C PRO A 177 2.28 19.24 -26.52
N LYS A 178 2.60 20.54 -26.48
CA LYS A 178 3.89 21.06 -26.98
C LYS A 178 5.03 20.71 -26.02
N GLU A 179 4.75 20.66 -24.72
CA GLU A 179 5.72 20.35 -23.68
C GLU A 179 5.80 18.85 -23.37
N GLY A 180 4.72 18.11 -23.59
CA GLY A 180 4.64 16.67 -23.38
C GLY A 180 4.64 16.26 -21.91
N CYS A 181 5.07 15.01 -21.66
CA CYS A 181 5.17 14.41 -20.35
C CYS A 181 6.60 14.00 -20.02
N GLU A 182 7.01 14.17 -18.76
CA GLU A 182 8.19 13.55 -18.16
C GLU A 182 7.73 12.49 -17.15
N ILE A 183 8.13 11.23 -17.35
CA ILE A 183 7.90 10.20 -16.33
C ILE A 183 8.90 10.42 -15.19
N ALA A 184 8.42 11.02 -14.11
CA ALA A 184 9.24 11.58 -13.04
C ALA A 184 9.48 10.61 -11.87
N GLY A 185 8.76 9.49 -11.83
CA GLY A 185 8.98 8.48 -10.80
C GLY A 185 7.98 7.34 -10.82
N PHE A 186 8.38 6.24 -10.20
CA PHE A 186 7.56 5.05 -9.97
C PHE A 186 7.57 4.70 -8.49
N ILE A 187 6.41 4.48 -7.91
CA ILE A 187 6.23 4.16 -6.50
C ILE A 187 5.55 2.80 -6.38
N TRP A 188 6.18 1.88 -5.68
CA TRP A 188 5.72 0.52 -5.47
C TRP A 188 5.39 0.27 -4.01
N LEU A 189 4.16 -0.18 -3.71
CA LEU A 189 3.75 -0.61 -2.38
C LEU A 189 2.93 -1.90 -2.47
N GLN A 190 3.62 -3.03 -2.36
CA GLN A 190 3.06 -4.38 -2.45
C GLN A 190 3.93 -5.32 -1.63
N GLY A 191 3.39 -6.40 -1.09
CA GLY A 191 4.23 -7.42 -0.47
C GLY A 191 3.47 -8.45 0.38
N PHE A 192 2.35 -8.10 0.96
CA PHE A 192 1.65 -8.99 1.90
C PHE A 192 1.34 -10.37 1.32
N ASN A 193 0.85 -10.43 0.07
CA ASN A 193 0.50 -11.70 -0.57
C ASN A 193 1.70 -12.57 -0.88
N ASP A 194 2.86 -11.99 -1.17
CA ASP A 194 4.11 -12.74 -1.29
C ASP A 194 4.60 -13.24 0.07
N MET A 195 4.55 -12.39 1.10
CA MET A 195 5.01 -12.75 2.45
C MET A 195 4.29 -13.99 3.00
N VAL A 196 2.98 -14.11 2.75
CA VAL A 196 2.18 -15.24 3.24
C VAL A 196 2.14 -16.45 2.29
N ASP A 197 2.76 -16.36 1.11
CA ASP A 197 2.79 -17.45 0.14
C ASP A 197 3.87 -18.49 0.49
N GLY A 198 3.53 -19.40 1.39
CA GLY A 198 4.41 -20.48 1.81
C GLY A 198 4.69 -21.54 0.72
N ASN A 199 3.92 -21.55 -0.38
CA ASN A 199 4.17 -22.44 -1.51
C ASN A 199 5.30 -21.93 -2.39
N PHE A 200 5.31 -20.64 -2.67
CA PHE A 200 6.36 -20.03 -3.49
C PHE A 200 7.63 -19.73 -2.67
N TYR A 201 7.45 -19.35 -1.40
CA TYR A 201 8.52 -19.04 -0.45
C TYR A 201 8.48 -20.04 0.72
N PRO A 202 8.92 -21.29 0.53
CA PRO A 202 8.84 -22.32 1.58
C PRO A 202 9.65 -21.92 2.81
N LYS A 203 9.17 -22.33 3.99
CA LYS A 203 9.91 -22.13 5.23
C LYS A 203 11.28 -22.78 5.17
N GLN A 204 12.27 -22.09 5.71
CA GLN A 204 13.64 -22.56 5.82
C GLN A 204 13.98 -22.91 7.27
N PRO A 205 14.96 -23.81 7.50
CA PRO A 205 15.50 -24.06 8.84
C PRO A 205 16.05 -22.76 9.45
N LYS A 206 16.02 -22.68 10.77
CA LYS A 206 16.63 -21.57 11.50
C LYS A 206 18.14 -21.51 11.18
N GLY A 207 18.64 -20.33 10.84
CA GLY A 207 20.06 -20.13 10.47
C GLY A 207 20.40 -20.48 9.04
N ALA A 208 19.41 -20.67 8.17
CA ALA A 208 19.67 -20.83 6.74
C ALA A 208 20.51 -19.67 6.18
N PRO A 209 21.49 -19.95 5.28
CA PRO A 209 22.43 -18.94 4.81
C PRO A 209 21.82 -17.91 3.86
N THR A 210 20.63 -18.19 3.32
CA THR A 210 19.92 -17.33 2.38
C THR A 210 18.57 -16.89 2.94
N ASN A 211 18.13 -15.69 2.57
CA ASN A 211 16.80 -15.21 2.89
C ASN A 211 15.75 -16.04 2.11
N ARG A 212 14.76 -16.61 2.81
CA ARG A 212 13.69 -17.41 2.18
C ARG A 212 12.93 -16.63 1.09
N TYR A 213 12.92 -15.32 1.17
CA TYR A 213 12.27 -14.42 0.22
C TYR A 213 13.21 -13.85 -0.86
N ALA A 214 14.40 -14.42 -1.05
CA ALA A 214 15.35 -13.95 -2.07
C ALA A 214 14.74 -13.85 -3.48
N LYS A 215 13.83 -14.76 -3.83
CA LYS A 215 13.09 -14.71 -5.10
C LYS A 215 12.20 -13.48 -5.24
N TYR A 216 11.71 -12.90 -4.15
CA TYR A 216 11.00 -11.61 -4.19
C TYR A 216 11.95 -10.50 -4.68
N SER A 217 13.15 -10.45 -4.14
CA SER A 217 14.17 -9.47 -4.57
C SER A 217 14.52 -9.62 -6.04
N GLU A 218 14.65 -10.84 -6.54
CA GLU A 218 14.90 -11.14 -7.97
C GLU A 218 13.74 -10.67 -8.85
N CYS A 219 12.49 -11.00 -8.47
CA CYS A 219 11.29 -10.55 -9.18
C CYS A 219 11.18 -9.01 -9.16
N MET A 220 11.53 -8.37 -8.04
CA MET A 220 11.49 -6.91 -7.92
C MET A 220 12.54 -6.24 -8.83
N ALA A 221 13.74 -6.75 -8.87
CA ALA A 221 14.78 -6.26 -9.77
C ALA A 221 14.37 -6.40 -11.24
N ALA A 222 13.80 -7.55 -11.62
CA ALA A 222 13.25 -7.77 -12.96
C ALA A 222 12.13 -6.79 -13.28
N PHE A 223 11.20 -6.56 -12.35
CA PHE A 223 10.09 -5.62 -12.48
C PHE A 223 10.59 -4.18 -12.73
N ILE A 224 11.58 -3.72 -11.96
CA ILE A 224 12.17 -2.37 -12.13
C ILE A 224 12.76 -2.20 -13.53
N ARG A 225 13.52 -3.18 -14.00
CA ARG A 225 14.11 -3.15 -15.37
C ARG A 225 13.01 -3.13 -16.43
N ASP A 226 11.99 -3.94 -16.27
CA ASP A 226 10.92 -4.08 -17.23
C ASP A 226 10.05 -2.82 -17.34
N VAL A 227 9.63 -2.21 -16.23
CA VAL A 227 8.83 -0.98 -16.29
C VAL A 227 9.63 0.20 -16.86
N ARG A 228 10.93 0.27 -16.57
CA ARG A 228 11.80 1.28 -17.19
C ARG A 228 11.90 1.13 -18.70
N ARG A 229 11.97 -0.09 -19.17
CA ARG A 229 11.98 -0.40 -20.63
C ARG A 229 10.63 -0.13 -21.27
N GLU A 230 9.54 -0.58 -20.63
CA GLU A 230 8.17 -0.40 -21.13
C GLU A 230 7.80 1.07 -21.33
N PHE A 231 8.25 1.94 -20.45
CA PHE A 231 7.93 3.37 -20.50
C PHE A 231 9.04 4.24 -21.08
N GLY A 232 10.11 3.64 -21.61
CA GLY A 232 11.22 4.39 -22.23
C GLY A 232 11.93 5.33 -21.23
N ALA A 233 11.97 4.99 -19.95
CA ALA A 233 12.50 5.83 -18.88
C ALA A 233 13.61 5.07 -18.09
N PRO A 234 14.81 4.87 -18.69
CA PRO A 234 15.84 3.97 -18.14
C PRO A 234 16.40 4.43 -16.78
N LYS A 235 16.29 5.72 -16.47
CA LYS A 235 16.75 6.32 -15.21
C LYS A 235 15.60 6.79 -14.31
N MET A 236 14.38 6.37 -14.60
CA MET A 236 13.21 6.73 -13.79
C MET A 236 13.45 6.40 -12.31
N PRO A 237 13.36 7.40 -11.41
CA PRO A 237 13.44 7.14 -9.98
C PRO A 237 12.39 6.12 -9.55
N PHE A 238 12.81 5.13 -8.77
CA PHE A 238 11.92 4.07 -8.30
C PHE A 238 11.95 3.99 -6.77
N VAL A 239 10.79 4.11 -6.15
CA VAL A 239 10.62 4.00 -4.70
C VAL A 239 9.97 2.67 -4.38
N ILE A 240 10.65 1.86 -3.55
CA ILE A 240 10.10 0.64 -2.98
C ILE A 240 9.55 0.96 -1.59
N GLY A 241 8.24 0.95 -1.42
CA GLY A 241 7.62 0.99 -0.10
C GLY A 241 7.81 -0.35 0.60
N VAL A 242 8.69 -0.40 1.61
CA VAL A 242 8.92 -1.61 2.39
C VAL A 242 7.83 -1.77 3.43
N MET A 243 7.15 -2.91 3.41
CA MET A 243 6.02 -3.20 4.29
C MET A 243 6.40 -3.04 5.77
N GLY A 244 5.58 -2.32 6.52
CA GLY A 244 5.81 -2.01 7.93
C GLY A 244 4.68 -2.42 8.87
N VAL A 245 3.75 -3.24 8.39
CA VAL A 245 2.65 -3.79 9.21
C VAL A 245 3.21 -4.46 10.47
N GLY A 246 2.65 -4.15 11.62
CA GLY A 246 3.13 -4.65 12.91
C GLY A 246 4.28 -3.85 13.53
N GLY A 247 4.73 -2.77 12.87
CA GLY A 247 5.71 -1.86 13.45
C GLY A 247 7.11 -2.44 13.62
N LYS A 248 7.74 -2.19 14.77
CA LYS A 248 9.16 -2.50 15.01
C LYS A 248 9.44 -3.99 15.19
N ASP A 249 8.53 -4.72 15.83
CA ASP A 249 8.72 -6.13 16.23
C ASP A 249 7.68 -7.06 15.56
N PRO A 250 7.72 -7.24 14.25
CA PRO A 250 6.69 -7.97 13.52
C PRO A 250 6.91 -9.49 13.46
N GLY A 251 8.00 -10.00 14.05
CA GLY A 251 8.45 -11.39 13.95
C GLY A 251 9.46 -11.65 12.84
N ASP A 252 10.21 -12.77 12.95
CA ASP A 252 11.38 -13.06 12.12
C ASP A 252 11.05 -13.15 10.61
N ASP A 253 9.96 -13.81 10.23
CA ASP A 253 9.56 -13.94 8.83
C ASP A 253 9.24 -12.57 8.20
N ASN A 254 8.58 -11.70 8.94
CA ASN A 254 8.27 -10.33 8.47
C ASN A 254 9.55 -9.49 8.33
N LEU A 255 10.49 -9.62 9.26
CA LEU A 255 11.79 -8.94 9.16
C LEU A 255 12.55 -9.44 7.94
N ALA A 256 12.65 -10.76 7.73
CA ALA A 256 13.29 -11.33 6.55
C ALA A 256 12.65 -10.85 5.25
N PHE A 257 11.33 -10.75 5.21
CA PHE A 257 10.62 -10.24 4.05
C PHE A 257 10.91 -8.76 3.77
N ARG A 258 10.95 -7.92 4.82
CA ARG A 258 11.32 -6.50 4.69
C ARG A 258 12.72 -6.32 4.12
N GLU A 259 13.69 -7.13 4.55
CA GLU A 259 15.04 -7.11 3.97
C GLU A 259 15.03 -7.53 2.50
N ALA A 260 14.26 -8.54 2.13
CA ALA A 260 14.12 -8.94 0.73
C ALA A 260 13.47 -7.86 -0.14
N MET A 261 12.50 -7.10 0.41
CA MET A 261 11.90 -5.96 -0.29
C MET A 261 12.90 -4.83 -0.53
N ALA A 262 13.76 -4.55 0.45
CA ALA A 262 14.74 -3.46 0.38
C ALA A 262 15.96 -3.79 -0.48
N ALA A 263 16.35 -5.07 -0.55
CA ALA A 263 17.59 -5.51 -1.17
C ALA A 263 17.85 -5.02 -2.61
N PRO A 264 16.87 -4.90 -3.51
CA PRO A 264 17.12 -4.40 -4.85
C PRO A 264 17.72 -2.99 -4.90
N ALA A 265 17.42 -2.13 -3.92
CA ALA A 265 17.99 -0.77 -3.86
C ALA A 265 19.53 -0.76 -3.70
N ASP A 266 20.10 -1.84 -3.19
CA ASP A 266 21.54 -1.98 -2.99
C ASP A 266 22.28 -2.55 -4.21
N LEU A 267 21.56 -2.98 -5.24
CA LEU A 267 22.19 -3.47 -6.47
C LEU A 267 22.97 -2.33 -7.16
N PRO A 268 24.18 -2.59 -7.69
CA PRO A 268 25.00 -1.54 -8.29
C PRO A 268 24.31 -0.73 -9.36
N GLU A 269 23.50 -1.36 -10.21
CA GLU A 269 22.71 -0.70 -11.27
C GLU A 269 21.60 0.21 -10.75
N PHE A 270 21.13 -0.02 -9.53
CA PHE A 270 20.02 0.72 -8.91
C PHE A 270 20.47 1.76 -7.88
N LYS A 271 21.77 1.77 -7.58
CA LYS A 271 22.32 2.71 -6.61
C LYS A 271 22.09 4.17 -7.04
N GLY A 272 21.43 4.93 -6.19
CA GLY A 272 21.09 6.35 -6.44
C GLY A 272 19.84 6.59 -7.28
N ASN A 273 19.22 5.56 -7.87
CA ASN A 273 18.00 5.68 -8.67
C ASN A 273 16.87 4.73 -8.24
N VAL A 274 17.12 3.90 -7.22
CA VAL A 274 16.10 3.11 -6.49
C VAL A 274 16.32 3.36 -5.00
N THR A 275 15.24 3.67 -4.29
CA THR A 275 15.27 3.89 -2.84
C THR A 275 14.22 3.02 -2.17
N ALA A 276 14.62 2.29 -1.13
CA ALA A 276 13.70 1.56 -0.27
C ALA A 276 13.28 2.46 0.91
N VAL A 277 12.00 2.73 1.03
CA VAL A 277 11.41 3.50 2.14
C VAL A 277 10.76 2.54 3.12
N ARG A 278 11.30 2.45 4.32
CA ARG A 278 10.76 1.61 5.40
C ARG A 278 9.53 2.27 6.00
N THR A 279 8.37 1.60 5.95
CA THR A 279 7.12 2.14 6.47
C THR A 279 6.81 1.70 7.90
N ALA A 280 7.62 0.82 8.49
CA ALA A 280 7.46 0.40 9.88
C ALA A 280 7.45 1.56 10.90
N PRO A 281 8.23 2.64 10.75
CA PRO A 281 8.15 3.79 11.63
C PRO A 281 6.82 4.55 11.58
N PHE A 282 6.01 4.32 10.54
CA PHE A 282 4.70 4.97 10.37
C PHE A 282 3.54 4.16 10.96
N TRP A 283 3.82 2.94 11.40
CA TRP A 283 2.86 2.16 12.17
C TRP A 283 2.48 2.90 13.46
N ASP A 284 1.19 3.03 13.73
CA ASP A 284 0.74 3.64 14.97
C ASP A 284 0.80 2.61 16.11
N GLU A 285 1.86 2.69 16.92
CA GLU A 285 2.11 1.73 18.01
C GLU A 285 1.02 1.76 19.10
N GLN A 286 0.41 2.92 19.34
CA GLN A 286 -0.68 3.03 20.34
C GLN A 286 -1.94 2.33 19.83
N LEU A 287 -2.37 2.62 18.61
CA LEU A 287 -3.50 1.93 17.99
C LEU A 287 -3.22 0.44 17.84
N GLY A 288 -1.99 0.07 17.49
CA GLY A 288 -1.55 -1.32 17.39
C GLY A 288 -1.67 -2.07 18.71
N ALA A 289 -1.29 -1.45 19.83
CA ALA A 289 -1.41 -2.02 21.14
C ALA A 289 -2.89 -2.23 21.56
N ILE A 290 -3.75 -1.26 21.25
CA ILE A 290 -5.20 -1.38 21.50
C ILE A 290 -5.80 -2.49 20.61
N GLN A 291 -5.42 -2.53 19.36
CA GLN A 291 -5.86 -3.59 18.44
C GLN A 291 -5.44 -4.98 18.91
N ALA A 292 -4.24 -5.13 19.48
CA ALA A 292 -3.81 -6.40 20.06
C ALA A 292 -4.70 -6.84 21.24
N LYS A 293 -5.21 -5.89 22.02
CA LYS A 293 -6.22 -6.18 23.06
C LYS A 293 -7.54 -6.64 22.45
N LYS A 294 -8.00 -6.01 21.37
CA LYS A 294 -9.18 -6.45 20.60
C LYS A 294 -9.04 -7.87 20.06
N GLU A 295 -7.86 -8.25 19.57
CA GLU A 295 -7.60 -9.62 19.12
C GLU A 295 -7.70 -10.63 20.25
N LYS A 296 -7.27 -10.29 21.47
CA LYS A 296 -7.47 -11.15 22.67
C LYS A 296 -8.95 -11.35 22.97
N VAL A 297 -9.77 -10.31 22.81
CA VAL A 297 -11.24 -10.43 22.99
C VAL A 297 -11.83 -11.34 21.93
N ARG A 298 -11.42 -11.22 20.67
CA ARG A 298 -11.86 -12.12 19.58
C ARG A 298 -11.45 -13.57 19.83
N GLN A 299 -10.21 -13.78 20.29
CA GLN A 299 -9.73 -15.11 20.64
C GLN A 299 -10.56 -15.70 21.79
N MET A 300 -10.87 -14.91 22.82
CA MET A 300 -11.72 -15.34 23.93
C MET A 300 -13.13 -15.71 23.43
N ALA A 301 -13.71 -14.92 22.52
CA ALA A 301 -14.99 -15.23 21.91
C ALA A 301 -14.98 -16.56 21.13
N PHE A 302 -13.90 -16.83 20.41
CA PHE A 302 -13.69 -18.10 19.73
C PHE A 302 -13.59 -19.27 20.71
N GLU A 303 -12.79 -19.12 21.79
CA GLU A 303 -12.62 -20.12 22.83
C GLU A 303 -13.94 -20.45 23.53
N LEU A 304 -14.74 -19.45 23.88
CA LEU A 304 -16.06 -19.65 24.49
C LEU A 304 -17.00 -20.43 23.57
N ARG A 305 -17.06 -20.04 22.30
CA ARG A 305 -17.94 -20.67 21.30
C ARG A 305 -17.56 -22.13 21.04
N ASN A 306 -16.26 -22.41 20.97
CA ASN A 306 -15.73 -23.74 20.66
C ASN A 306 -15.46 -24.58 21.92
N LYS A 307 -15.93 -24.14 23.09
CA LYS A 307 -15.78 -24.86 24.36
C LYS A 307 -14.31 -25.20 24.67
N GLY A 308 -13.42 -24.25 24.42
CA GLY A 308 -11.99 -24.44 24.65
C GLY A 308 -11.70 -24.88 26.07
N LYS A 309 -10.81 -25.84 26.23
CA LYS A 309 -10.52 -26.50 27.55
C LYS A 309 -10.15 -25.55 28.69
N ARG A 310 -9.65 -24.34 28.35
CA ARG A 310 -9.26 -23.30 29.29
C ARG A 310 -10.24 -22.14 29.35
N SER A 311 -11.35 -22.19 28.60
CA SER A 311 -12.36 -21.14 28.59
C SER A 311 -13.35 -21.33 29.76
N ALA A 312 -14.05 -20.25 30.12
CA ALA A 312 -15.14 -20.30 31.08
C ALA A 312 -16.32 -21.18 30.61
N ASN A 313 -16.39 -21.51 29.33
CA ASN A 313 -17.41 -22.38 28.75
C ASN A 313 -16.89 -23.78 28.41
N ALA A 314 -15.85 -24.28 29.08
CA ALA A 314 -15.26 -25.59 28.77
C ALA A 314 -16.26 -26.75 28.93
N ASP A 315 -17.23 -26.64 29.83
CA ASP A 315 -18.32 -27.62 30.03
C ASP A 315 -19.47 -27.45 29.02
N GLY A 316 -19.44 -26.41 28.21
CA GLY A 316 -20.43 -26.12 27.16
C GLY A 316 -21.81 -25.70 27.67
N LYS A 317 -21.93 -25.24 28.90
CA LYS A 317 -23.22 -24.90 29.54
C LYS A 317 -23.59 -23.43 29.46
N MET A 318 -22.64 -22.55 29.05
CA MET A 318 -22.94 -21.12 28.90
C MET A 318 -23.88 -20.88 27.73
N THR A 319 -24.97 -20.15 28.01
CA THR A 319 -25.85 -19.63 26.98
C THR A 319 -25.13 -18.55 26.13
N GLU A 320 -25.66 -18.23 24.97
CA GLU A 320 -25.12 -17.13 24.15
C GLU A 320 -25.14 -15.79 24.86
N GLU A 321 -26.15 -15.53 25.68
CA GLU A 321 -26.28 -14.33 26.49
C GLU A 321 -25.19 -14.27 27.57
N GLN A 322 -24.97 -15.39 28.29
CA GLN A 322 -23.87 -15.49 29.25
C GLN A 322 -22.50 -15.31 28.62
N GLN A 323 -22.29 -15.85 27.41
CA GLN A 323 -21.04 -15.65 26.66
C GLN A 323 -20.85 -14.17 26.27
N ARG A 324 -21.92 -13.48 25.80
CA ARG A 324 -21.86 -12.03 25.49
C ARG A 324 -21.54 -11.19 26.71
N GLU A 325 -22.16 -11.48 27.83
CA GLU A 325 -21.93 -10.76 29.11
C GLU A 325 -20.50 -10.97 29.58
N PHE A 326 -20.02 -12.22 29.57
CA PHE A 326 -18.63 -12.53 29.88
C PHE A 326 -17.65 -11.76 29.01
N LEU A 327 -17.88 -11.70 27.67
CA LEU A 327 -17.02 -10.99 26.74
C LEU A 327 -17.03 -9.49 26.98
N LYS A 328 -18.17 -8.91 27.32
CA LYS A 328 -18.30 -7.48 27.67
C LYS A 328 -17.44 -7.14 28.89
N ASP A 329 -17.51 -7.97 29.94
CA ASP A 329 -16.70 -7.78 31.14
C ASP A 329 -15.22 -8.03 30.89
N TYR A 330 -14.89 -9.02 30.05
CA TYR A 330 -13.51 -9.32 29.64
C TYR A 330 -12.90 -8.16 28.86
N GLU A 331 -13.63 -7.61 27.88
CA GLU A 331 -13.21 -6.45 27.10
C GLU A 331 -13.01 -5.21 27.99
N ALA A 332 -13.95 -4.95 28.91
CA ALA A 332 -13.87 -3.81 29.83
C ALA A 332 -12.65 -3.85 30.76
N LYS A 333 -12.15 -5.05 31.08
CA LYS A 333 -10.91 -5.24 31.88
C LYS A 333 -9.65 -4.99 31.03
N LEU A 334 -9.71 -5.18 29.71
CA LEU A 334 -8.55 -5.06 28.82
C LEU A 334 -8.43 -3.67 28.19
N ILE A 335 -9.56 -3.08 27.82
CA ILE A 335 -9.62 -1.86 27.02
C ILE A 335 -10.36 -0.79 27.80
N THR A 336 -9.69 0.30 28.10
CA THR A 336 -10.32 1.45 28.75
C THR A 336 -11.26 2.18 27.80
N PRO A 337 -12.26 2.94 28.30
CA PRO A 337 -13.10 3.80 27.46
C PRO A 337 -12.29 4.79 26.60
N ALA A 338 -11.19 5.33 27.12
CA ALA A 338 -10.31 6.23 26.38
C ALA A 338 -9.60 5.52 25.21
N GLU A 339 -9.09 4.30 25.44
CA GLU A 339 -8.49 3.49 24.38
C GLU A 339 -9.51 3.11 23.30
N ALA A 340 -10.72 2.71 23.70
CA ALA A 340 -11.80 2.40 22.73
C ALA A 340 -12.14 3.62 21.87
N ALA A 341 -12.23 4.80 22.47
CA ALA A 341 -12.47 6.06 21.76
C ALA A 341 -11.30 6.42 20.82
N GLN A 342 -10.05 6.24 21.26
CA GLN A 342 -8.87 6.47 20.42
C GLN A 342 -8.85 5.54 19.22
N LEU A 343 -9.09 4.26 19.40
CA LEU A 343 -9.17 3.28 18.32
C LEU A 343 -10.24 3.66 17.29
N LYS A 344 -11.41 4.10 17.76
CA LYS A 344 -12.51 4.55 16.87
C LYS A 344 -12.13 5.79 16.03
N ARG A 345 -11.36 6.72 16.59
CA ARG A 345 -10.91 7.92 15.85
C ARG A 345 -9.80 7.63 14.86
N GLY A 346 -8.87 6.73 15.21
CA GLY A 346 -7.63 6.52 14.47
C GLY A 346 -7.63 5.32 13.53
N ALA A 347 -8.47 4.32 13.75
CA ALA A 347 -8.48 3.08 12.98
C ALA A 347 -9.81 2.85 12.27
N SER A 348 -9.74 2.34 11.04
CA SER A 348 -10.93 2.06 10.21
C SER A 348 -10.86 0.73 9.47
N ASN A 349 -9.78 -0.03 9.62
CA ASN A 349 -9.57 -1.32 8.95
C ASN A 349 -8.67 -2.24 9.78
N ALA A 350 -8.42 -3.44 9.27
CA ALA A 350 -7.59 -4.46 9.93
C ALA A 350 -6.09 -4.11 9.95
N GLY A 351 -5.34 -4.82 10.81
CA GLY A 351 -3.91 -4.61 10.99
C GLY A 351 -3.09 -4.74 9.72
N TYR A 352 -3.39 -5.70 8.84
CA TYR A 352 -2.71 -5.88 7.55
C TYR A 352 -2.93 -4.72 6.56
N HIS A 353 -3.88 -3.84 6.84
CA HIS A 353 -4.09 -2.56 6.14
C HIS A 353 -3.68 -1.36 7.01
N TYR A 354 -2.65 -1.51 7.83
CA TYR A 354 -2.15 -0.48 8.75
C TYR A 354 -3.26 0.13 9.61
N LEU A 355 -4.20 -0.72 10.05
CA LEU A 355 -5.40 -0.36 10.83
C LEU A 355 -6.36 0.60 10.09
N GLY A 356 -6.15 0.83 8.80
CA GLY A 356 -6.88 1.88 8.07
C GLY A 356 -6.68 3.25 8.71
N CYS A 357 -5.48 3.53 9.20
CA CYS A 357 -5.12 4.77 9.87
C CYS A 357 -4.64 5.82 8.85
N ALA A 358 -5.38 6.91 8.70
CA ALA A 358 -5.01 7.98 7.76
C ALA A 358 -3.64 8.58 8.05
N LYS A 359 -3.24 8.69 9.32
CA LYS A 359 -1.90 9.16 9.71
C LYS A 359 -0.80 8.32 9.07
N THR A 360 -0.91 7.00 9.11
CA THR A 360 0.08 6.09 8.54
C THR A 360 0.19 6.26 7.03
N PHE A 361 -0.93 6.28 6.31
CA PHE A 361 -0.92 6.45 4.85
C PHE A 361 -0.45 7.84 4.44
N ALA A 362 -0.78 8.88 5.22
CA ALA A 362 -0.31 10.23 4.98
C ALA A 362 1.22 10.36 5.14
N LEU A 363 1.78 9.76 6.18
CA LEU A 363 3.23 9.70 6.39
C LEU A 363 3.94 8.91 5.28
N MET A 364 3.36 7.81 4.81
CA MET A 364 3.90 7.07 3.66
C MET A 364 3.98 7.94 2.41
N GLY A 365 2.90 8.62 2.06
CA GLY A 365 2.85 9.46 0.87
C GLY A 365 3.90 10.57 0.90
N GLU A 366 4.05 11.26 2.02
CA GLU A 366 5.11 12.28 2.21
C GLU A 366 6.52 11.67 2.08
N ALA A 367 6.76 10.51 2.71
CA ALA A 367 8.06 9.83 2.66
C ALA A 367 8.42 9.34 1.25
N PHE A 368 7.45 8.82 0.51
CA PHE A 368 7.65 8.40 -0.88
C PHE A 368 7.96 9.60 -1.79
N ALA A 369 7.28 10.72 -1.57
CA ALA A 369 7.54 11.97 -2.27
C ALA A 369 8.96 12.47 -2.00
N GLU A 370 9.35 12.53 -0.74
CA GLU A 370 10.69 12.96 -0.33
C GLU A 370 11.78 12.08 -0.96
N ALA A 371 11.65 10.75 -0.89
CA ALA A 371 12.61 9.81 -1.47
C ALA A 371 12.75 10.02 -3.00
N ASN A 372 11.64 10.22 -3.71
CA ASN A 372 11.67 10.50 -5.14
C ASN A 372 12.39 11.82 -5.45
N LEU A 373 12.06 12.87 -4.71
CA LEU A 373 12.67 14.20 -4.91
C LEU A 373 14.16 14.20 -4.61
N GLN A 374 14.61 13.47 -3.58
CA GLN A 374 16.03 13.32 -3.25
C GLN A 374 16.81 12.62 -4.39
N MET A 375 16.27 11.54 -4.96
CA MET A 375 16.89 10.87 -6.12
C MET A 375 16.96 11.80 -7.33
N ARG A 376 15.93 12.58 -7.59
CA ARG A 376 15.91 13.55 -8.69
C ARG A 376 16.90 14.70 -8.50
N ALA A 377 17.07 15.17 -7.27
CA ALA A 377 18.06 16.21 -6.96
C ALA A 377 19.50 15.71 -7.12
N ALA A 378 19.79 14.48 -6.73
CA ALA A 378 21.10 13.85 -6.86
C ALA A 378 21.48 13.50 -8.32
N ALA A 379 20.50 13.42 -9.24
CA ALA A 379 20.72 13.12 -10.65
C ALA A 379 21.01 14.37 -11.52
N LYS A 380 20.84 15.57 -10.96
CA LYS A 380 21.17 16.85 -11.60
C LYS A 380 22.62 17.24 -11.33
#